data_4b84df4af5b776ad0124712a988e8d12
#
_entry.id   4b84df4af5b776ad0124712a988e8d12
#
_cell.length_a   1.000
_cell.length_b   1.000
_cell.length_c   1.000
_cell.angle_alpha   90.00
_cell.angle_beta   90.00
_cell.angle_gamma   90.00
#
_symmetry.space_group_name_H-M   'P 1'
#
loop_
_entity.id
_entity.type
_entity.pdbx_description
1 polymer ?
#
loop_
_entity_poly.entity_id
_entity_poly.type
_entity_poly.pdbx_seq_one_letter_code
_entity_poly.pdbx_strand_id
1 'polypeptide(L)'
;GFTSVMMDGSLEADAKTPASYEYNVAVTKKVVDFAHSVGVSVEGELGCLGSLETGKGEAEDGHGFEGELSTDMLLTDPEEAADFVAKTKVDALAIAIGTSHGAYKFTRKPTGEVLAISRIAEIHKALPNTHLVMHGSSSVPQEWLDIINKYGGEIPQTYGVPVEEIQEGIRNGVRKVNIDTDNRLAFTAAVREAAFADKANFDPRHFNKPARKYMKQVCLDRYKQFWCEGQASKIKQNSTNYFADLYAKGELDPKVKATV
;
A
#
# COMPACT_ATOMS: atom_id res chain seq x y z
N GLY A 1 -6.75 19.46 -4.65
CA GLY A 1 -8.06 18.84 -4.50
C GLY A 1 -8.01 17.43 -3.92
N PHE A 2 -6.86 16.95 -3.42
CA PHE A 2 -6.79 15.69 -2.68
C PHE A 2 -7.34 15.88 -1.27
N THR A 3 -8.11 14.90 -0.80
CA THR A 3 -8.69 14.87 0.56
C THR A 3 -7.88 14.02 1.53
N SER A 4 -6.85 13.34 1.03
CA SER A 4 -5.87 12.57 1.80
C SER A 4 -4.51 12.67 1.12
N VAL A 5 -3.45 12.71 1.92
CA VAL A 5 -2.05 12.69 1.47
C VAL A 5 -1.26 11.67 2.28
N MET A 6 -0.11 11.26 1.75
CA MET A 6 0.83 10.40 2.45
C MET A 6 2.16 11.11 2.64
N MET A 7 2.77 10.92 3.80
CA MET A 7 4.15 11.29 4.07
C MET A 7 4.93 10.01 4.43
N ASP A 8 5.78 9.59 3.51
CA ASP A 8 6.77 8.55 3.78
C ASP A 8 8.04 9.21 4.33
N GLY A 9 8.14 9.25 5.65
CA GLY A 9 9.31 9.71 6.36
C GLY A 9 10.23 8.58 6.82
N SER A 10 9.97 7.32 6.39
CA SER A 10 10.84 6.18 6.64
C SER A 10 12.17 6.25 5.87
N LEU A 11 12.18 7.10 4.84
CA LEU A 11 13.36 7.40 4.04
C LEU A 11 13.75 8.88 4.19
N GLU A 12 15.05 9.16 4.07
CA GLU A 12 15.59 10.53 4.02
C GLU A 12 15.11 11.27 2.74
N ALA A 13 15.43 12.53 2.63
CA ALA A 13 15.02 13.39 1.51
C ALA A 13 15.51 12.91 0.13
N ASP A 14 16.46 11.98 0.06
CA ASP A 14 16.91 11.33 -1.17
C ASP A 14 15.99 10.20 -1.64
N ALA A 15 14.96 9.87 -0.84
CA ALA A 15 14.02 8.78 -1.05
C ALA A 15 14.67 7.38 -1.20
N LYS A 16 15.84 7.17 -0.61
CA LYS A 16 16.64 5.93 -0.69
C LYS A 16 17.25 5.52 0.64
N THR A 17 17.78 6.47 1.39
CA THR A 17 18.46 6.19 2.66
C THR A 17 17.42 6.02 3.77
N PRO A 18 17.42 4.93 4.54
CA PRO A 18 16.56 4.77 5.70
C PRO A 18 16.76 5.92 6.68
N ALA A 19 15.68 6.56 7.07
CA ALA A 19 15.70 7.70 7.98
C ALA A 19 15.70 7.27 9.44
N SER A 20 16.12 8.17 10.33
CA SER A 20 15.95 7.96 11.77
C SER A 20 14.46 8.11 12.17
N TYR A 21 14.10 7.46 13.28
CA TYR A 21 12.75 7.59 13.85
C TYR A 21 12.39 9.06 14.13
N GLU A 22 13.32 9.83 14.69
CA GLU A 22 13.12 11.25 15.00
C GLU A 22 12.88 12.11 13.76
N TYR A 23 13.61 11.82 12.68
CA TYR A 23 13.40 12.47 11.39
C TYR A 23 12.00 12.17 10.86
N ASN A 24 11.60 10.90 10.84
CA ASN A 24 10.27 10.48 10.39
C ASN A 24 9.16 11.17 11.19
N VAL A 25 9.25 11.16 12.54
CA VAL A 25 8.31 11.88 13.40
C VAL A 25 8.23 13.37 13.05
N ALA A 26 9.38 14.02 12.88
CA ALA A 26 9.44 15.47 12.63
C ALA A 26 8.81 15.86 11.28
N VAL A 27 9.15 15.15 10.20
CA VAL A 27 8.62 15.48 8.86
C VAL A 27 7.14 15.11 8.73
N THR A 28 6.73 13.95 9.28
CA THR A 28 5.34 13.51 9.26
C THR A 28 4.45 14.45 10.09
N LYS A 29 4.89 14.83 11.30
CA LYS A 29 4.16 15.80 12.14
C LYS A 29 3.94 17.14 11.43
N LYS A 30 4.97 17.65 10.74
CA LYS A 30 4.85 18.89 9.95
C LYS A 30 3.81 18.79 8.84
N VAL A 31 3.75 17.66 8.14
CA VAL A 31 2.74 17.41 7.10
C VAL A 31 1.34 17.31 7.72
N VAL A 32 1.21 16.59 8.85
CA VAL A 32 -0.06 16.47 9.58
C VAL A 32 -0.59 17.83 10.01
N ASP A 33 0.23 18.67 10.63
CA ASP A 33 -0.20 19.99 11.09
C ASP A 33 -0.70 20.87 9.94
N PHE A 34 -0.02 20.81 8.79
CA PHE A 34 -0.45 21.53 7.60
C PHE A 34 -1.75 20.96 7.00
N ALA A 35 -1.81 19.65 6.79
CA ALA A 35 -2.94 18.98 6.14
C ALA A 35 -4.23 19.06 6.99
N HIS A 36 -4.13 18.80 8.30
CA HIS A 36 -5.29 18.87 9.21
C HIS A 36 -5.87 20.30 9.30
N SER A 37 -5.03 21.34 9.17
CA SER A 37 -5.52 22.74 9.17
C SER A 37 -6.50 23.05 8.04
N VAL A 38 -6.47 22.24 6.97
CA VAL A 38 -7.36 22.38 5.80
C VAL A 38 -8.28 21.16 5.61
N GLY A 39 -8.36 20.28 6.61
CA GLY A 39 -9.27 19.12 6.63
C GLY A 39 -8.86 17.97 5.72
N VAL A 40 -7.56 17.82 5.45
CA VAL A 40 -6.98 16.74 4.66
C VAL A 40 -6.38 15.71 5.61
N SER A 41 -6.73 14.43 5.45
CA SER A 41 -6.16 13.35 6.26
C SER A 41 -4.75 12.97 5.82
N VAL A 42 -3.97 12.42 6.75
CA VAL A 42 -2.57 12.05 6.51
C VAL A 42 -2.33 10.58 6.83
N GLU A 43 -1.67 9.90 5.90
CA GLU A 43 -1.04 8.61 6.09
C GLU A 43 0.44 8.81 6.37
N GLY A 44 0.96 8.19 7.43
CA GLY A 44 2.40 8.07 7.70
C GLY A 44 2.88 6.66 7.40
N GLU A 45 4.19 6.45 7.37
CA GLU A 45 4.81 5.13 7.21
C GLU A 45 5.84 4.89 8.30
N LEU A 46 5.86 3.67 8.84
CA LEU A 46 6.82 3.25 9.86
C LEU A 46 7.36 1.84 9.55
N GLY A 47 8.68 1.74 9.51
CA GLY A 47 9.40 0.57 9.01
C GLY A 47 9.71 0.69 7.52
N CYS A 48 10.59 -0.17 7.03
CA CYS A 48 10.98 -0.21 5.62
C CYS A 48 10.31 -1.40 4.93
N LEU A 49 9.81 -1.16 3.73
CA LEU A 49 9.25 -2.24 2.92
C LEU A 49 10.35 -3.16 2.40
N GLY A 50 10.16 -4.45 2.61
CA GLY A 50 11.08 -5.48 2.15
C GLY A 50 10.54 -6.87 2.43
N SER A 51 11.09 -7.85 1.73
CA SER A 51 10.64 -9.24 1.80
C SER A 51 11.22 -9.97 3.01
N LEU A 52 10.37 -10.58 3.82
CA LEU A 52 10.81 -11.52 4.88
C LEU A 52 11.48 -12.78 4.31
N GLU A 53 11.18 -13.17 3.05
CA GLU A 53 11.80 -14.32 2.41
C GLU A 53 13.26 -14.06 2.07
N THR A 54 13.57 -12.85 1.56
CA THR A 54 14.94 -12.51 1.09
C THR A 54 15.72 -11.63 2.04
N GLY A 55 15.07 -10.99 3.00
CA GLY A 55 15.69 -9.98 3.87
C GLY A 55 16.08 -8.69 3.12
N LYS A 56 15.51 -8.45 1.94
CA LYS A 56 15.90 -7.32 1.08
C LYS A 56 14.74 -6.38 0.79
N GLY A 57 15.07 -5.09 0.76
CA GLY A 57 14.26 -4.06 0.14
C GLY A 57 14.59 -3.93 -1.34
N GLU A 58 13.59 -3.60 -2.15
CA GLU A 58 13.74 -3.33 -3.58
C GLU A 58 13.12 -1.97 -3.89
N ALA A 59 13.88 -1.12 -4.58
CA ALA A 59 13.35 0.16 -5.06
C ALA A 59 12.38 -0.07 -6.22
N GLU A 60 11.30 0.70 -6.25
CA GLU A 60 10.39 0.78 -7.37
C GLU A 60 10.40 2.20 -7.93
N ASP A 61 10.59 2.33 -9.26
CA ASP A 61 10.64 3.64 -9.96
C ASP A 61 11.70 4.62 -9.39
N GLY A 62 12.79 4.08 -8.80
CA GLY A 62 13.87 4.87 -8.21
C GLY A 62 13.63 5.35 -6.78
N HIS A 63 12.54 4.91 -6.15
CA HIS A 63 12.19 5.17 -4.76
C HIS A 63 12.19 3.87 -3.96
N GLY A 64 12.63 3.94 -2.70
CA GLY A 64 12.76 2.81 -1.82
C GLY A 64 14.21 2.41 -1.56
N PHE A 65 14.42 1.71 -0.47
CA PHE A 65 15.74 1.20 -0.10
C PHE A 65 16.08 -0.06 -0.90
N GLU A 66 17.26 -0.07 -1.52
CA GLU A 66 17.84 -1.27 -2.14
C GLU A 66 18.95 -1.81 -1.25
N GLY A 67 18.77 -3.02 -0.72
CA GLY A 67 19.80 -3.67 0.09
C GLY A 67 19.25 -4.65 1.13
N GLU A 68 20.12 -5.12 2.02
CA GLU A 68 19.74 -5.98 3.12
C GLU A 68 19.14 -5.17 4.26
N LEU A 69 17.98 -5.60 4.76
CA LEU A 69 17.27 -5.02 5.90
C LEU A 69 17.30 -6.00 7.07
N SER A 70 17.44 -5.48 8.28
CA SER A 70 17.26 -6.29 9.48
C SER A 70 15.78 -6.65 9.67
N THR A 71 15.50 -7.74 10.38
CA THR A 71 14.12 -8.16 10.69
C THR A 71 13.34 -7.06 11.39
N ASP A 72 14.00 -6.29 12.26
CA ASP A 72 13.37 -5.17 12.98
C ASP A 72 12.96 -4.02 12.05
N MET A 73 13.66 -3.85 10.93
CA MET A 73 13.27 -2.86 9.90
C MET A 73 12.12 -3.37 9.01
N LEU A 74 12.01 -4.69 8.85
CA LEU A 74 10.98 -5.35 8.03
C LEU A 74 9.64 -5.52 8.74
N LEU A 75 9.61 -5.32 10.07
CA LEU A 75 8.41 -5.50 10.90
C LEU A 75 8.23 -4.30 11.82
N THR A 76 7.18 -3.54 11.61
CA THR A 76 6.85 -2.41 12.49
C THR A 76 6.60 -2.87 13.93
N ASP A 77 7.31 -2.28 14.88
CA ASP A 77 7.12 -2.56 16.31
C ASP A 77 5.82 -1.92 16.83
N PRO A 78 4.98 -2.62 17.62
CA PRO A 78 3.71 -2.08 18.09
C PRO A 78 3.84 -0.91 19.08
N GLU A 79 4.89 -0.89 19.92
CA GLU A 79 5.13 0.20 20.87
C GLU A 79 5.62 1.44 20.13
N GLU A 80 6.53 1.24 19.17
CA GLU A 80 7.00 2.31 18.31
C GLU A 80 5.87 2.90 17.45
N ALA A 81 4.99 2.04 16.90
CA ALA A 81 3.79 2.47 16.18
C ALA A 81 2.85 3.32 17.06
N ALA A 82 2.64 2.90 18.31
CA ALA A 82 1.83 3.63 19.27
C ALA A 82 2.43 5.02 19.59
N ASP A 83 3.73 5.07 19.85
CA ASP A 83 4.46 6.32 20.11
C ASP A 83 4.47 7.25 18.89
N PHE A 84 4.70 6.70 17.69
CA PHE A 84 4.68 7.44 16.45
C PHE A 84 3.33 8.11 16.19
N VAL A 85 2.23 7.36 16.32
CA VAL A 85 0.87 7.89 16.14
C VAL A 85 0.51 8.91 17.21
N ALA A 86 0.92 8.70 18.48
CA ALA A 86 0.72 9.66 19.54
C ALA A 86 1.41 11.00 19.27
N LYS A 87 2.63 10.98 18.73
CA LYS A 87 3.44 12.17 18.43
C LYS A 87 3.00 12.89 17.14
N THR A 88 2.73 12.13 16.09
CA THR A 88 2.42 12.69 14.76
C THR A 88 0.96 13.00 14.55
N LYS A 89 0.05 12.24 15.18
CA LYS A 89 -1.40 12.28 14.99
C LYS A 89 -1.86 11.93 13.57
N VAL A 90 -1.16 11.04 12.88
CA VAL A 90 -1.61 10.54 11.58
C VAL A 90 -2.95 9.80 11.68
N ASP A 91 -3.77 9.88 10.64
CA ASP A 91 -5.06 9.20 10.53
C ASP A 91 -4.91 7.75 10.11
N ALA A 92 -3.89 7.49 9.32
CA ALA A 92 -3.56 6.17 8.80
C ALA A 92 -2.06 5.91 8.96
N LEU A 93 -1.70 4.64 9.18
CA LEU A 93 -0.31 4.21 9.32
C LEU A 93 -0.04 3.03 8.40
N ALA A 94 0.85 3.23 7.45
CA ALA A 94 1.44 2.14 6.67
C ALA A 94 2.47 1.43 7.54
N ILE A 95 2.31 0.11 7.64
CA ILE A 95 3.11 -0.76 8.50
C ILE A 95 3.91 -1.76 7.68
N ALA A 96 5.15 -1.97 8.05
CA ALA A 96 5.99 -3.03 7.50
C ALA A 96 5.61 -4.38 8.12
N ILE A 97 5.20 -5.31 7.29
CA ILE A 97 4.69 -6.64 7.68
C ILE A 97 5.29 -7.76 6.81
N GLY A 98 6.41 -7.50 6.14
CA GLY A 98 7.12 -8.45 5.30
C GLY A 98 6.72 -8.41 3.83
N THR A 99 6.11 -7.34 3.35
CA THR A 99 5.80 -7.10 1.93
C THR A 99 6.82 -6.19 1.28
N SER A 100 7.11 -6.42 -0.02
CA SER A 100 7.93 -5.56 -0.86
C SER A 100 7.12 -4.97 -2.01
N HIS A 101 7.57 -3.85 -2.55
CA HIS A 101 7.02 -3.28 -3.78
C HIS A 101 7.38 -4.13 -5.01
N GLY A 102 6.78 -3.81 -6.17
CA GLY A 102 7.09 -4.40 -7.45
C GLY A 102 6.45 -5.77 -7.72
N ALA A 103 6.80 -6.34 -8.86
CA ALA A 103 6.26 -7.62 -9.34
C ALA A 103 7.03 -8.83 -8.81
N TYR A 104 8.29 -8.66 -8.42
CA TYR A 104 9.21 -9.76 -8.08
C TYR A 104 9.26 -10.02 -6.57
N LYS A 105 8.10 -10.34 -5.97
CA LYS A 105 7.96 -10.49 -4.51
C LYS A 105 8.41 -11.85 -4.00
N PHE A 106 7.97 -12.91 -4.68
CA PHE A 106 8.29 -14.30 -4.30
C PHE A 106 8.70 -15.11 -5.52
N THR A 107 9.80 -15.86 -5.38
CA THR A 107 10.33 -16.74 -6.44
C THR A 107 9.58 -18.06 -6.55
N ARG A 108 8.86 -18.44 -5.47
CA ARG A 108 8.00 -19.63 -5.40
C ARG A 108 6.60 -19.23 -4.98
N LYS A 109 5.62 -20.02 -5.38
CA LYS A 109 4.25 -19.82 -4.90
C LYS A 109 4.24 -19.89 -3.37
N PRO A 110 3.82 -18.83 -2.68
CA PRO A 110 3.77 -18.83 -1.23
C PRO A 110 2.89 -19.97 -0.70
N THR A 111 3.39 -20.69 0.30
CA THR A 111 2.67 -21.73 1.03
C THR A 111 2.77 -21.42 2.50
N GLY A 112 1.64 -21.21 3.17
CA GLY A 112 1.60 -20.79 4.57
C GLY A 112 1.55 -19.27 4.73
N GLU A 113 1.75 -18.81 5.94
CA GLU A 113 1.73 -17.38 6.29
C GLU A 113 2.96 -16.67 5.73
N VAL A 114 2.74 -15.67 4.88
CA VAL A 114 3.80 -14.81 4.33
C VAL A 114 3.78 -13.41 4.94
N LEU A 115 2.66 -13.05 5.59
CA LEU A 115 2.49 -11.78 6.28
C LEU A 115 2.57 -11.98 7.80
N ALA A 116 3.12 -11.00 8.49
CA ALA A 116 3.12 -10.98 9.96
C ALA A 116 1.73 -10.57 10.52
N ILE A 117 0.73 -11.44 10.36
CA ILE A 117 -0.66 -11.16 10.76
C ILE A 117 -0.81 -10.88 12.25
N SER A 118 -0.06 -11.58 13.11
CA SER A 118 -0.04 -11.32 14.55
C SER A 118 0.40 -9.88 14.86
N ARG A 119 1.38 -9.36 14.12
CA ARG A 119 1.88 -8.00 14.24
C ARG A 119 0.81 -6.96 13.90
N ILE A 120 0.01 -7.22 12.84
CA ILE A 120 -1.14 -6.36 12.49
C ILE A 120 -2.13 -6.30 13.66
N ALA A 121 -2.47 -7.45 14.25
CA ALA A 121 -3.41 -7.53 15.36
C ALA A 121 -2.90 -6.80 16.62
N GLU A 122 -1.61 -6.93 16.94
CA GLU A 122 -0.96 -6.25 18.06
C GLU A 122 -1.01 -4.72 17.88
N ILE A 123 -0.60 -4.22 16.71
CA ILE A 123 -0.64 -2.79 16.38
C ILE A 123 -2.09 -2.29 16.43
N HIS A 124 -3.05 -3.01 15.84
CA HIS A 124 -4.45 -2.60 15.88
C HIS A 124 -5.04 -2.56 17.30
N LYS A 125 -4.60 -3.45 18.18
CA LYS A 125 -4.99 -3.43 19.59
C LYS A 125 -4.51 -2.15 20.29
N ALA A 126 -3.28 -1.71 20.00
CA ALA A 126 -2.70 -0.47 20.52
C ALA A 126 -3.33 0.79 19.88
N LEU A 127 -3.70 0.71 18.60
CA LEU A 127 -4.19 1.82 17.77
C LEU A 127 -5.60 1.54 17.21
N PRO A 128 -6.66 1.49 18.06
CA PRO A 128 -7.97 0.96 17.66
C PRO A 128 -8.74 1.84 16.66
N ASN A 129 -8.38 3.11 16.49
CA ASN A 129 -9.02 4.02 15.54
C ASN A 129 -8.07 4.61 14.49
N THR A 130 -6.80 4.21 14.46
CA THR A 130 -5.87 4.51 13.38
C THR A 130 -6.08 3.49 12.25
N HIS A 131 -6.18 3.94 11.02
CA HIS A 131 -6.37 3.06 9.86
C HIS A 131 -5.05 2.44 9.46
N LEU A 132 -4.88 1.12 9.66
CA LEU A 132 -3.69 0.43 9.21
C LEU A 132 -3.70 0.24 7.68
N VAL A 133 -2.55 0.43 7.07
CA VAL A 133 -2.36 0.36 5.62
C VAL A 133 -1.32 -0.71 5.26
N MET A 134 -1.63 -1.48 4.22
CA MET A 134 -0.71 -2.45 3.63
C MET A 134 -0.20 -1.93 2.29
N HIS A 135 1.10 -1.69 2.21
CA HIS A 135 1.83 -1.47 0.96
C HIS A 135 2.38 -2.79 0.40
N GLY A 136 2.86 -2.78 -0.83
CA GLY A 136 3.47 -3.95 -1.45
C GLY A 136 2.54 -5.17 -1.59
N SER A 137 1.22 -4.98 -1.61
CA SER A 137 0.21 -6.04 -1.46
C SER A 137 -0.36 -6.59 -2.76
N SER A 138 0.20 -6.25 -3.92
CA SER A 138 -0.23 -6.81 -5.20
C SER A 138 -0.04 -8.33 -5.22
N SER A 139 -1.02 -9.05 -5.76
CA SER A 139 -1.06 -10.52 -5.77
C SER A 139 -0.43 -11.15 -7.00
N VAL A 140 -0.06 -10.33 -7.99
CA VAL A 140 0.58 -10.76 -9.24
C VAL A 140 -0.21 -11.90 -9.92
N PRO A 141 -1.44 -11.63 -10.43
CA PRO A 141 -2.25 -12.65 -11.07
C PRO A 141 -1.54 -13.24 -12.28
N GLN A 142 -1.40 -14.56 -12.31
CA GLN A 142 -0.58 -15.28 -13.30
C GLN A 142 -1.11 -15.13 -14.73
N GLU A 143 -2.41 -14.94 -14.88
CA GLU A 143 -3.05 -14.73 -16.19
C GLU A 143 -2.44 -13.54 -16.96
N TRP A 144 -2.06 -12.46 -16.25
CA TRP A 144 -1.46 -11.30 -16.90
C TRP A 144 -0.02 -11.56 -17.33
N LEU A 145 0.75 -12.32 -16.54
CA LEU A 145 2.09 -12.74 -16.91
C LEU A 145 2.05 -13.62 -18.19
N ASP A 146 1.12 -14.58 -18.20
CA ASP A 146 0.95 -15.50 -19.33
C ASP A 146 0.62 -14.74 -20.63
N ILE A 147 -0.31 -13.75 -20.55
CA ILE A 147 -0.65 -12.92 -21.71
C ILE A 147 0.55 -12.07 -22.13
N ILE A 148 1.26 -11.41 -21.20
CA ILE A 148 2.43 -10.60 -21.51
C ILE A 148 3.48 -11.43 -22.23
N ASN A 149 3.82 -12.62 -21.72
CA ASN A 149 4.84 -13.49 -22.28
C ASN A 149 4.41 -14.10 -23.63
N LYS A 150 3.13 -14.47 -23.75
CA LYS A 150 2.57 -14.94 -25.04
C LYS A 150 2.73 -13.92 -26.16
N TYR A 151 2.66 -12.63 -25.85
CA TYR A 151 2.75 -11.54 -26.84
C TYR A 151 4.09 -10.80 -26.78
N GLY A 152 5.19 -11.53 -26.57
CA GLY A 152 6.57 -11.06 -26.70
C GLY A 152 7.14 -10.39 -25.45
N GLY A 153 6.59 -10.65 -24.27
CA GLY A 153 7.21 -10.32 -23.01
C GLY A 153 8.16 -11.43 -22.55
N GLU A 154 9.01 -11.09 -21.59
CA GLU A 154 10.00 -12.00 -20.98
C GLU A 154 10.01 -11.83 -19.46
N ILE A 155 8.81 -11.72 -18.83
CA ILE A 155 8.70 -11.60 -17.39
C ILE A 155 8.97 -12.97 -16.78
N PRO A 156 9.95 -13.10 -15.86
CA PRO A 156 10.20 -14.35 -15.17
C PRO A 156 9.02 -14.75 -14.28
N GLN A 157 8.92 -16.04 -13.96
CA GLN A 157 7.91 -16.53 -13.05
C GLN A 157 8.08 -15.86 -11.67
N THR A 158 7.03 -15.22 -11.22
CA THR A 158 6.99 -14.53 -9.92
C THR A 158 5.59 -14.59 -9.33
N TYR A 159 5.48 -14.41 -8.03
CA TYR A 159 4.23 -14.46 -7.27
C TYR A 159 4.11 -13.24 -6.35
N GLY A 160 2.90 -12.83 -6.08
CA GLY A 160 2.58 -11.77 -5.13
C GLY A 160 1.98 -12.30 -3.84
N VAL A 161 1.43 -11.40 -3.05
CA VAL A 161 0.77 -11.73 -1.78
C VAL A 161 -0.55 -12.47 -2.06
N PRO A 162 -0.80 -13.64 -1.45
CA PRO A 162 -2.08 -14.34 -1.58
C PRO A 162 -3.25 -13.47 -1.11
N VAL A 163 -4.36 -13.52 -1.84
CA VAL A 163 -5.56 -12.74 -1.49
C VAL A 163 -6.09 -13.10 -0.11
N GLU A 164 -5.99 -14.36 0.27
CA GLU A 164 -6.41 -14.90 1.56
C GLU A 164 -5.64 -14.27 2.72
N GLU A 165 -4.34 -14.03 2.54
CA GLU A 165 -3.48 -13.33 3.51
C GLU A 165 -3.90 -11.87 3.67
N ILE A 166 -4.19 -11.18 2.56
CA ILE A 166 -4.70 -9.80 2.59
C ILE A 166 -6.04 -9.75 3.32
N GLN A 167 -6.94 -10.71 3.06
CA GLN A 167 -8.23 -10.82 3.74
C GLN A 167 -8.05 -11.04 5.25
N GLU A 168 -7.05 -11.82 5.65
CA GLU A 168 -6.73 -12.01 7.06
C GLU A 168 -6.20 -10.70 7.69
N GLY A 169 -5.33 -9.96 7.00
CA GLY A 169 -4.91 -8.62 7.40
C GLY A 169 -6.11 -7.67 7.60
N ILE A 170 -7.08 -7.69 6.69
CA ILE A 170 -8.30 -6.86 6.80
C ILE A 170 -9.12 -7.24 8.04
N ARG A 171 -9.26 -8.53 8.38
CA ARG A 171 -9.93 -8.98 9.60
C ARG A 171 -9.23 -8.50 10.87
N ASN A 172 -7.91 -8.35 10.80
CA ASN A 172 -7.04 -7.95 11.92
C ASN A 172 -6.75 -6.46 12.01
N GLY A 173 -7.40 -5.59 11.23
CA GLY A 173 -7.32 -4.13 11.43
C GLY A 173 -6.89 -3.31 10.23
N VAL A 174 -6.44 -3.93 9.14
CA VAL A 174 -6.14 -3.21 7.90
C VAL A 174 -7.40 -2.59 7.30
N ARG A 175 -7.29 -1.34 6.85
CA ARG A 175 -8.41 -0.57 6.26
C ARG A 175 -8.10 -0.04 4.87
N LYS A 176 -6.83 -0.02 4.47
CA LYS A 176 -6.39 0.37 3.12
C LYS A 176 -5.37 -0.65 2.62
N VAL A 177 -5.51 -1.06 1.37
CA VAL A 177 -4.59 -1.98 0.69
C VAL A 177 -4.18 -1.34 -0.63
N ASN A 178 -2.89 -1.13 -0.83
CA ASN A 178 -2.37 -0.56 -2.06
C ASN A 178 -2.16 -1.65 -3.11
N ILE A 179 -2.79 -1.47 -4.28
CA ILE A 179 -2.69 -2.38 -5.42
C ILE A 179 -2.26 -1.59 -6.65
N ASP A 180 -1.01 -1.71 -7.05
CA ASP A 180 -0.45 -1.07 -8.24
C ASP A 180 0.01 -2.08 -9.29
N THR A 181 0.92 -2.98 -8.95
CA THR A 181 1.53 -3.95 -9.88
C THR A 181 0.48 -4.75 -10.66
N ASP A 182 -0.61 -5.19 -10.01
CA ASP A 182 -1.68 -5.94 -10.67
C ASP A 182 -2.32 -5.12 -11.81
N ASN A 183 -2.51 -3.81 -11.61
CA ASN A 183 -3.03 -2.91 -12.63
C ASN A 183 -2.03 -2.68 -13.77
N ARG A 184 -0.74 -2.52 -13.44
CA ARG A 184 0.34 -2.36 -14.43
C ARG A 184 0.45 -3.60 -15.32
N LEU A 185 0.40 -4.80 -14.73
CA LEU A 185 0.43 -6.07 -15.46
C LEU A 185 -0.77 -6.21 -16.40
N ALA A 186 -1.98 -5.96 -15.90
CA ALA A 186 -3.20 -6.02 -16.70
C ALA A 186 -3.19 -5.02 -17.87
N PHE A 187 -2.73 -3.79 -17.62
CA PHE A 187 -2.56 -2.77 -18.67
C PHE A 187 -1.58 -3.23 -19.74
N THR A 188 -0.39 -3.69 -19.33
CA THR A 188 0.68 -4.14 -20.23
C THR A 188 0.24 -5.36 -21.05
N ALA A 189 -0.44 -6.33 -20.42
CA ALA A 189 -1.00 -7.50 -21.09
C ALA A 189 -1.94 -7.09 -22.24
N ALA A 190 -2.89 -6.21 -21.96
CA ALA A 190 -3.85 -5.75 -22.95
C ALA A 190 -3.21 -4.95 -24.10
N VAL A 191 -2.23 -4.10 -23.78
CA VAL A 191 -1.50 -3.32 -24.81
C VAL A 191 -0.71 -4.26 -25.74
N ARG A 192 0.02 -5.24 -25.19
CA ARG A 192 0.77 -6.21 -25.97
C ARG A 192 -0.13 -7.06 -26.86
N GLU A 193 -1.24 -7.58 -26.32
CA GLU A 193 -2.23 -8.35 -27.07
C GLU A 193 -2.82 -7.53 -28.22
N ALA A 194 -3.24 -6.29 -27.97
CA ALA A 194 -3.83 -5.43 -28.98
C ALA A 194 -2.82 -5.03 -30.07
N ALA A 195 -1.58 -4.73 -29.70
CA ALA A 195 -0.52 -4.42 -30.66
C ALA A 195 -0.13 -5.63 -31.52
N PHE A 196 -0.17 -6.83 -30.97
CA PHE A 196 0.07 -8.06 -31.73
C PHE A 196 -1.09 -8.37 -32.70
N ALA A 197 -2.33 -8.13 -32.28
CA ALA A 197 -3.51 -8.39 -33.09
C ALA A 197 -3.63 -7.45 -34.29
N ASP A 198 -3.19 -6.21 -34.19
CA ASP A 198 -3.21 -5.21 -35.25
C ASP A 198 -1.86 -4.48 -35.33
N LYS A 199 -0.93 -5.12 -36.07
CA LYS A 199 0.46 -4.65 -36.16
C LYS A 199 0.62 -3.33 -36.94
N ALA A 200 -0.37 -2.94 -37.74
CA ALA A 200 -0.35 -1.69 -38.49
C ALA A 200 -0.88 -0.51 -37.69
N ASN A 201 -1.52 -0.75 -36.56
CA ASN A 201 -2.11 0.29 -35.77
C ASN A 201 -1.06 1.04 -34.93
N PHE A 202 -1.12 2.36 -34.96
CA PHE A 202 -0.24 3.25 -34.22
C PHE A 202 -0.97 4.19 -33.24
N ASP A 203 -2.31 4.09 -33.20
CA ASP A 203 -3.12 4.98 -32.36
C ASP A 203 -3.18 4.49 -30.90
N PRO A 204 -2.67 5.25 -29.92
CA PRO A 204 -2.73 4.85 -28.51
C PRO A 204 -4.15 4.58 -28.01
N ARG A 205 -5.17 5.23 -28.56
CA ARG A 205 -6.59 5.03 -28.19
C ARG A 205 -7.04 3.59 -28.48
N HIS A 206 -6.50 2.98 -29.54
CA HIS A 206 -6.74 1.58 -29.87
C HIS A 206 -6.22 0.64 -28.80
N PHE A 207 -5.03 0.88 -28.26
CA PHE A 207 -4.40 0.06 -27.22
C PHE A 207 -4.97 0.35 -25.82
N ASN A 208 -5.28 1.61 -25.54
CA ASN A 208 -5.80 2.01 -24.24
C ASN A 208 -7.23 1.51 -23.96
N LYS A 209 -8.04 1.28 -24.99
CA LYS A 209 -9.41 0.79 -24.82
C LYS A 209 -9.46 -0.61 -24.17
N PRO A 210 -8.78 -1.66 -24.67
CA PRO A 210 -8.70 -2.94 -23.97
C PRO A 210 -7.93 -2.86 -22.66
N ALA A 211 -6.87 -2.03 -22.54
CA ALA A 211 -6.13 -1.84 -21.31
C ALA A 211 -7.02 -1.35 -20.16
N ARG A 212 -7.88 -0.35 -20.40
CA ARG A 212 -8.87 0.10 -19.43
C ARG A 212 -9.86 -0.99 -19.03
N LYS A 213 -10.23 -1.88 -19.97
CA LYS A 213 -11.12 -3.01 -19.66
C LYS A 213 -10.45 -4.01 -18.71
N TYR A 214 -9.18 -4.34 -18.93
CA TYR A 214 -8.44 -5.27 -18.08
C TYR A 214 -8.20 -4.68 -16.69
N MET A 215 -7.75 -3.43 -16.61
CA MET A 215 -7.63 -2.74 -15.31
C MET A 215 -8.95 -2.67 -14.55
N LYS A 216 -10.06 -2.38 -15.26
CA LYS A 216 -11.40 -2.39 -14.63
C LYS A 216 -11.71 -3.77 -14.03
N GLN A 217 -11.33 -4.85 -14.69
CA GLN A 217 -11.55 -6.21 -14.16
C GLN A 217 -10.76 -6.41 -12.86
N VAL A 218 -9.47 -6.05 -12.85
CA VAL A 218 -8.65 -6.10 -11.63
C VAL A 218 -9.31 -5.33 -10.49
N CYS A 219 -9.74 -4.09 -10.73
CA CYS A 219 -10.41 -3.29 -9.69
C CYS A 219 -11.69 -3.95 -9.18
N LEU A 220 -12.54 -4.48 -10.08
CA LEU A 220 -13.78 -5.16 -9.68
C LEU A 220 -13.50 -6.39 -8.80
N ASP A 221 -12.50 -7.18 -9.18
CA ASP A 221 -12.14 -8.38 -8.42
C ASP A 221 -11.60 -8.02 -7.04
N ARG A 222 -10.74 -6.99 -6.94
CA ARG A 222 -10.22 -6.50 -5.65
C ARG A 222 -11.34 -5.92 -4.76
N TYR A 223 -12.29 -5.16 -5.31
CA TYR A 223 -13.45 -4.67 -4.54
C TYR A 223 -14.27 -5.81 -3.94
N LYS A 224 -14.48 -6.90 -4.68
CA LYS A 224 -15.16 -8.09 -4.16
C LYS A 224 -14.34 -8.81 -3.09
N GLN A 225 -13.07 -9.09 -3.40
CA GLN A 225 -12.16 -9.82 -2.52
C GLN A 225 -11.91 -9.10 -1.20
N PHE A 226 -11.90 -7.75 -1.20
CA PHE A 226 -11.69 -6.92 -0.02
C PHE A 226 -13.00 -6.45 0.65
N TRP A 227 -14.14 -7.01 0.23
CA TRP A 227 -15.48 -6.71 0.76
C TRP A 227 -15.90 -5.24 0.65
N CYS A 228 -15.37 -4.52 -0.34
CA CYS A 228 -15.73 -3.14 -0.64
C CYS A 228 -16.94 -3.02 -1.56
N GLU A 229 -17.37 -4.11 -2.19
CA GLU A 229 -18.51 -4.13 -3.11
C GLU A 229 -19.80 -3.66 -2.41
N GLY A 230 -20.56 -2.80 -3.07
CA GLY A 230 -21.84 -2.31 -2.54
C GLY A 230 -21.75 -1.30 -1.39
N GLN A 231 -20.56 -0.81 -1.05
CA GLN A 231 -20.37 0.13 0.07
C GLN A 231 -20.46 1.60 -0.33
N ALA A 232 -20.29 1.95 -1.62
CA ALA A 232 -20.18 3.34 -2.08
C ALA A 232 -21.38 4.21 -1.69
N SER A 233 -22.60 3.68 -1.75
CA SER A 233 -23.81 4.41 -1.36
C SER A 233 -23.96 4.70 0.14
N LYS A 234 -23.15 4.05 0.97
CA LYS A 234 -23.13 4.24 2.43
C LYS A 234 -22.15 5.33 2.87
N ILE A 235 -21.26 5.76 1.96
CA ILE A 235 -20.25 6.78 2.24
C ILE A 235 -20.91 8.15 2.15
N LYS A 236 -20.88 8.91 3.28
CA LYS A 236 -21.31 10.30 3.30
C LYS A 236 -20.15 11.19 2.88
N GLN A 237 -20.42 12.08 1.93
CA GLN A 237 -19.46 13.10 1.54
C GLN A 237 -19.60 14.31 2.47
N ASN A 238 -18.51 14.68 3.11
CA ASN A 238 -18.39 15.91 3.89
C ASN A 238 -17.33 16.82 3.25
N SER A 239 -17.42 18.12 3.50
CA SER A 239 -16.44 19.08 3.00
C SER A 239 -15.12 19.00 3.80
N THR A 240 -14.04 19.48 3.21
CA THR A 240 -12.76 19.60 3.92
C THR A 240 -12.89 20.55 5.11
N ASN A 241 -13.69 21.63 5.01
CA ASN A 241 -13.95 22.51 6.15
C ASN A 241 -14.59 21.78 7.34
N TYR A 242 -15.52 20.85 7.08
CA TYR A 242 -16.09 20.02 8.14
C TYR A 242 -15.01 19.21 8.87
N PHE A 243 -14.09 18.60 8.13
CA PHE A 243 -12.99 17.85 8.75
C PHE A 243 -11.96 18.75 9.44
N ALA A 244 -11.65 19.93 8.89
CA ALA A 244 -10.78 20.90 9.53
C ALA A 244 -11.31 21.31 10.92
N ASP A 245 -12.63 21.54 11.04
CA ASP A 245 -13.28 21.84 12.31
C ASP A 245 -13.17 20.67 13.33
N LEU A 246 -13.29 19.42 12.86
CA LEU A 246 -13.13 18.24 13.71
C LEU A 246 -11.69 18.07 14.21
N TYR A 247 -10.69 18.28 13.33
CA TYR A 247 -9.28 18.27 13.72
C TYR A 247 -8.96 19.38 14.73
N ALA A 248 -9.44 20.59 14.49
CA ALA A 248 -9.23 21.72 15.41
C ALA A 248 -9.81 21.48 16.82
N LYS A 249 -10.87 20.68 16.92
CA LYS A 249 -11.51 20.30 18.20
C LYS A 249 -10.88 19.04 18.84
N GLY A 250 -9.96 18.36 18.15
CA GLY A 250 -9.38 17.09 18.59
C GLY A 250 -10.36 15.91 18.54
N GLU A 251 -11.49 16.03 17.85
CA GLU A 251 -12.49 14.97 17.75
C GLU A 251 -12.01 13.77 16.91
N LEU A 252 -10.99 13.99 16.03
CA LEU A 252 -10.34 12.98 15.22
C LEU A 252 -8.98 12.53 15.77
N ASP A 253 -8.59 13.01 16.95
CA ASP A 253 -7.31 12.60 17.55
C ASP A 253 -7.23 11.07 17.71
N PRO A 254 -6.07 10.46 17.45
CA PRO A 254 -5.88 9.03 17.56
C PRO A 254 -6.02 8.57 19.02
N LYS A 255 -6.61 7.40 19.19
CA LYS A 255 -6.71 6.72 20.50
C LYS A 255 -5.56 5.73 20.61
N VAL A 256 -4.62 6.03 21.48
CA VAL A 256 -3.48 5.16 21.76
C VAL A 256 -3.72 4.44 23.08
N LYS A 257 -3.63 3.12 23.08
CA LYS A 257 -3.71 2.30 24.30
C LYS A 257 -2.30 1.84 24.67
N ALA A 258 -2.04 1.79 25.98
CA ALA A 258 -0.80 1.18 26.44
C ALA A 258 -0.71 -0.28 25.95
N THR A 259 0.40 -0.63 25.36
CA THR A 259 0.77 -2.02 25.10
C THR A 259 1.04 -2.69 26.43
N VAL A 260 0.21 -3.68 26.81
CA VAL A 260 0.33 -4.44 28.07
C VAL A 260 1.09 -5.71 27.80
#